data_73c5f59da162727518d87788d41b0969
#
_entry.id   73c5f59da162727518d87788d41b0969
#
_cell.length_a   1.000
_cell.length_b   1.000
_cell.length_c   1.000
_cell.angle_alpha   90.00
_cell.angle_beta   90.00
_cell.angle_gamma   90.00
#
_symmetry.space_group_name_H-M   'P 1'
#
loop_
_entity.id
_entity.type
_entity.pdbx_description
1 polymer ?
#
loop_
_entity_poly.entity_id
_entity_poly.type
_entity_poly.pdbx_seq_one_letter_code
_entity_poly.pdbx_strand_id
1 'polypeptide(L)'
;MPMLKTITGHTGCAGVMDYLRKGSKDDRRKRRMGEISEADTLRVAAKGIAGYLHDGHGAEFDRALAEDFVGIPPSAQGDWARYMDDLRRAAGCDRRTGGREGKAVTYRHYVLAPDPEDGIDLDTLRAYAKEWVVKAFGPGATAAIVYHDDNHERLKKGLQGIPHAHICINALNTQTGRKWHFAKDDLARQANVAQELAEKYSLAPLPKMRT
;
A
#
# COMPACT_ATOMS: atom_id res chain seq x y z
N MET A 1 0.15 -19.37 2.48
CA MET A 1 -0.99 -18.84 3.28
C MET A 1 -1.38 -17.48 2.75
N PRO A 2 -2.66 -17.26 2.41
CA PRO A 2 -3.13 -15.95 2.00
C PRO A 2 -3.01 -14.94 3.15
N MET A 3 -2.83 -13.66 2.84
CA MET A 3 -2.55 -12.64 3.84
C MET A 3 -3.20 -11.30 3.46
N LEU A 4 -3.86 -10.68 4.45
CA LEU A 4 -4.16 -9.24 4.43
C LEU A 4 -3.38 -8.56 5.58
N LYS A 5 -2.46 -7.67 5.24
CA LYS A 5 -1.64 -6.92 6.20
C LYS A 5 -1.90 -5.43 6.02
N THR A 6 -1.91 -4.66 7.11
CA THR A 6 -2.03 -3.21 7.07
C THR A 6 -0.85 -2.51 7.74
N ILE A 7 -0.42 -1.40 7.15
CA ILE A 7 0.63 -0.52 7.66
C ILE A 7 0.08 0.91 7.63
N THR A 8 0.22 1.63 8.74
CA THR A 8 -0.26 3.02 8.84
C THR A 8 0.84 3.98 8.40
N GLY A 9 0.56 4.83 7.42
CA GLY A 9 1.44 5.88 6.95
C GLY A 9 1.20 7.21 7.68
N HIS A 10 2.28 7.90 8.03
CA HIS A 10 2.27 9.19 8.73
C HIS A 10 3.03 10.29 7.97
N THR A 11 3.34 10.03 6.71
CA THR A 11 4.14 10.91 5.85
C THR A 11 3.34 11.20 4.58
N GLY A 12 3.71 12.19 3.81
CA GLY A 12 3.08 12.41 2.51
C GLY A 12 3.24 11.19 1.60
N CYS A 13 2.26 10.95 0.76
CA CYS A 13 2.36 9.89 -0.24
C CYS A 13 3.46 10.19 -1.27
N ALA A 14 3.64 11.47 -1.61
CA ALA A 14 4.61 11.94 -2.61
C ALA A 14 6.01 12.20 -2.06
N GLY A 15 6.16 12.46 -0.76
CA GLY A 15 7.44 12.88 -0.20
C GLY A 15 7.65 12.43 1.22
N VAL A 16 8.68 11.66 1.45
CA VAL A 16 9.06 11.17 2.77
C VAL A 16 10.50 11.53 3.05
N MET A 17 10.77 12.81 3.25
CA MET A 17 12.13 13.25 3.59
C MET A 17 12.63 12.67 4.93
N ASP A 18 11.73 12.49 5.91
CA ASP A 18 12.16 12.10 7.27
C ASP A 18 12.24 10.59 7.51
N TYR A 19 11.28 9.81 6.99
CA TYR A 19 11.30 8.35 7.15
C TYR A 19 12.49 7.72 6.42
N LEU A 20 12.86 8.28 5.30
CA LEU A 20 13.90 7.76 4.44
C LEU A 20 15.29 8.34 4.75
N ARG A 21 15.40 9.52 5.37
CA ARG A 21 16.66 9.96 6.00
C ARG A 21 17.13 9.02 7.11
N LYS A 22 16.18 8.37 7.80
CA LYS A 22 16.51 7.43 8.88
C LYS A 22 16.61 5.99 8.39
N GLY A 23 16.01 5.62 7.24
CA GLY A 23 15.94 4.27 6.69
C GLY A 23 15.31 3.25 7.65
N SER A 24 14.92 2.09 7.15
CA SER A 24 14.60 0.96 8.01
C SER A 24 15.84 0.53 8.82
N LYS A 25 15.66 -0.32 9.85
CA LYS A 25 16.81 -0.91 10.55
C LYS A 25 17.71 -1.69 9.58
N ASP A 26 17.11 -2.32 8.58
CA ASP A 26 17.81 -3.08 7.53
C ASP A 26 18.57 -2.16 6.57
N ASP A 27 18.00 -1.05 6.13
CA ASP A 27 18.69 -0.09 5.25
C ASP A 27 19.88 0.56 5.93
N ARG A 28 19.76 0.84 7.23
CA ARG A 28 20.89 1.34 8.05
C ARG A 28 22.00 0.31 8.16
N ARG A 29 21.67 -0.98 8.27
CA ARG A 29 22.63 -2.08 8.28
C ARG A 29 23.32 -2.21 6.92
N LYS A 30 22.55 -2.24 5.82
CA LYS A 30 23.09 -2.34 4.45
C LYS A 30 23.98 -1.18 4.08
N ARG A 31 23.65 0.05 4.49
CA ARG A 31 24.55 1.22 4.35
C ARG A 31 25.87 1.06 5.10
N ARG A 32 25.82 0.57 6.35
CA ARG A 32 27.05 0.29 7.12
C ARG A 32 27.92 -0.78 6.48
N MET A 33 27.30 -1.69 5.71
CA MET A 33 28.00 -2.76 4.99
C MET A 33 28.42 -2.36 3.57
N GLY A 34 28.10 -1.11 3.12
CA GLY A 34 28.43 -0.64 1.78
C GLY A 34 27.60 -1.24 0.65
N GLU A 35 26.49 -1.92 0.99
CA GLU A 35 25.61 -2.60 0.03
C GLU A 35 24.64 -1.64 -0.68
N ILE A 36 24.42 -0.44 -0.12
CA ILE A 36 23.54 0.61 -0.70
C ILE A 36 24.25 1.95 -0.54
N SER A 37 24.31 2.73 -1.62
CA SER A 37 24.85 4.09 -1.55
C SER A 37 23.90 5.06 -0.85
N GLU A 38 24.45 6.13 -0.30
CA GLU A 38 23.65 7.22 0.29
C GLU A 38 22.79 7.92 -0.77
N ALA A 39 23.29 8.05 -2.00
CA ALA A 39 22.60 8.63 -3.12
C ALA A 39 21.37 7.81 -3.54
N ASP A 40 21.47 6.47 -3.57
CA ASP A 40 20.34 5.58 -3.88
C ASP A 40 19.26 5.67 -2.81
N THR A 41 19.66 5.77 -1.55
CA THR A 41 18.72 5.95 -0.45
C THR A 41 17.97 7.28 -0.55
N LEU A 42 18.66 8.37 -0.89
CA LEU A 42 18.05 9.69 -1.07
C LEU A 42 17.10 9.72 -2.28
N ARG A 43 17.43 9.01 -3.35
CA ARG A 43 16.61 8.90 -4.55
C ARG A 43 15.29 8.18 -4.28
N VAL A 44 15.31 7.05 -3.58
CA VAL A 44 14.11 6.34 -3.13
C VAL A 44 13.33 7.20 -2.14
N ALA A 45 14.01 7.93 -1.26
CA ALA A 45 13.43 8.87 -0.32
C ALA A 45 12.60 9.96 -0.98
N ALA A 46 13.08 10.52 -2.07
CA ALA A 46 12.41 11.61 -2.78
C ALA A 46 11.07 11.19 -3.43
N LYS A 47 10.90 9.91 -3.73
CA LYS A 47 9.70 9.35 -4.37
C LYS A 47 8.61 8.92 -3.36
N GLY A 48 8.94 8.79 -2.09
CA GLY A 48 7.98 8.38 -1.05
C GLY A 48 7.43 6.97 -1.25
N ILE A 49 6.14 6.76 -0.90
CA ILE A 49 5.49 5.45 -1.04
C ILE A 49 5.41 5.01 -2.51
N ALA A 50 5.18 5.94 -3.44
CA ALA A 50 5.16 5.64 -4.86
C ALA A 50 6.52 5.08 -5.31
N GLY A 51 7.63 5.74 -4.94
CA GLY A 51 8.97 5.24 -5.24
C GLY A 51 9.29 3.90 -4.61
N TYR A 52 8.81 3.66 -3.38
CA TYR A 52 8.97 2.35 -2.74
C TYR A 52 8.24 1.24 -3.49
N LEU A 53 7.03 1.51 -3.98
CA LEU A 53 6.23 0.53 -4.69
C LEU A 53 6.80 0.22 -6.09
N HIS A 54 7.36 1.21 -6.77
CA HIS A 54 7.91 1.04 -8.12
C HIS A 54 9.37 0.58 -8.12
N ASP A 55 10.25 1.33 -7.46
CA ASP A 55 11.69 1.13 -7.60
C ASP A 55 12.27 0.17 -6.54
N GLY A 56 11.59 -0.01 -5.42
CA GLY A 56 12.16 -0.73 -4.28
C GLY A 56 13.39 -0.03 -3.70
N HIS A 57 14.31 -0.83 -3.20
CA HIS A 57 15.58 -0.33 -2.63
C HIS A 57 16.71 -0.46 -3.66
N GLY A 58 16.79 0.49 -4.60
CA GLY A 58 17.87 0.56 -5.58
C GLY A 58 17.70 -0.35 -6.81
N ALA A 59 16.47 -0.75 -7.14
CA ALA A 59 16.20 -1.44 -8.39
C ALA A 59 16.41 -0.49 -9.59
N GLU A 60 17.12 -0.94 -10.60
CA GLU A 60 17.30 -0.19 -11.86
C GLU A 60 16.01 -0.16 -12.68
N PHE A 61 15.11 -1.11 -12.46
CA PHE A 61 13.86 -1.31 -13.20
C PHE A 61 12.65 -1.12 -12.29
N ASP A 62 11.57 -0.64 -12.89
CA ASP A 62 10.25 -0.65 -12.24
C ASP A 62 9.83 -2.11 -11.99
N ARG A 63 9.57 -2.45 -10.73
CA ARG A 63 9.16 -3.79 -10.32
C ARG A 63 7.65 -3.98 -10.36
N ALA A 64 6.90 -2.93 -10.68
CA ALA A 64 5.45 -3.01 -10.77
C ALA A 64 5.05 -3.79 -12.03
N LEU A 65 4.28 -4.85 -11.87
CA LEU A 65 3.67 -5.60 -12.97
C LEU A 65 2.52 -4.83 -13.61
N ALA A 66 1.76 -4.11 -12.80
CA ALA A 66 0.62 -3.29 -13.21
C ALA A 66 0.24 -2.31 -12.12
N GLU A 67 -0.57 -1.31 -12.48
CA GLU A 67 -1.24 -0.41 -11.55
C GLU A 67 -2.74 -0.34 -11.85
N ASP A 68 -3.53 -0.16 -10.80
CA ASP A 68 -4.94 0.19 -10.87
C ASP A 68 -5.27 1.33 -9.90
N PHE A 69 -6.34 2.05 -10.20
CA PHE A 69 -6.73 3.23 -9.43
C PHE A 69 -8.23 3.19 -9.10
N VAL A 70 -8.57 3.62 -7.89
CA VAL A 70 -9.95 3.82 -7.45
C VAL A 70 -10.08 5.26 -6.97
N GLY A 71 -11.06 6.00 -7.51
CA GLY A 71 -11.30 7.40 -7.16
C GLY A 71 -10.18 8.37 -7.57
N ILE A 72 -9.27 7.97 -8.45
CA ILE A 72 -8.21 8.81 -9.02
C ILE A 72 -8.51 9.00 -10.51
N PRO A 73 -8.72 10.25 -10.98
CA PRO A 73 -9.02 10.52 -12.38
C PRO A 73 -7.83 10.18 -13.29
N PRO A 74 -8.06 9.80 -14.56
CA PRO A 74 -6.99 9.43 -15.48
C PRO A 74 -5.87 10.48 -15.61
N SER A 75 -6.22 11.77 -15.55
CA SER A 75 -5.25 12.88 -15.62
C SER A 75 -4.28 12.96 -14.43
N ALA A 76 -4.61 12.31 -13.31
CA ALA A 76 -3.81 12.32 -12.09
C ALA A 76 -3.09 10.99 -11.82
N GLN A 77 -3.35 9.95 -12.61
CA GLN A 77 -2.79 8.62 -12.36
C GLN A 77 -1.26 8.59 -12.46
N GLY A 78 -0.67 9.35 -13.37
CA GLY A 78 0.80 9.43 -13.52
C GLY A 78 1.51 10.08 -12.31
N ASP A 79 0.80 10.85 -11.49
CA ASP A 79 1.32 11.43 -10.24
C ASP A 79 0.31 11.26 -9.09
N TRP A 80 -0.21 10.04 -8.97
CA TRP A 80 -1.27 9.70 -8.03
C TRP A 80 -0.92 10.03 -6.58
N ALA A 81 0.34 9.90 -6.21
CA ALA A 81 0.79 10.17 -4.84
C ALA A 81 0.65 11.66 -4.48
N ARG A 82 1.05 12.54 -5.40
CA ARG A 82 0.87 13.99 -5.24
C ARG A 82 -0.60 14.37 -5.24
N TYR A 83 -1.40 13.79 -6.14
CA TYR A 83 -2.84 13.99 -6.16
C TYR A 83 -3.50 13.67 -4.82
N MET A 84 -3.17 12.53 -4.21
CA MET A 84 -3.66 12.15 -2.89
C MET A 84 -3.24 13.15 -1.79
N ASP A 85 -2.00 13.62 -1.84
CA ASP A 85 -1.47 14.60 -0.88
C ASP A 85 -2.17 15.95 -1.03
N ASP A 86 -2.41 16.39 -2.25
CA ASP A 86 -3.09 17.67 -2.54
C ASP A 86 -4.56 17.63 -2.11
N LEU A 87 -5.29 16.54 -2.38
CA LEU A 87 -6.65 16.34 -1.88
C LEU A 87 -6.73 16.44 -0.37
N ARG A 88 -5.83 15.76 0.34
CA ARG A 88 -5.80 15.76 1.80
C ARG A 88 -5.45 17.13 2.36
N ARG A 89 -4.52 17.83 1.72
CA ARG A 89 -4.11 19.19 2.09
C ARG A 89 -5.25 20.17 1.87
N ALA A 90 -5.93 20.11 0.75
CA ALA A 90 -7.09 20.95 0.44
C ALA A 90 -8.25 20.74 1.43
N ALA A 91 -8.45 19.51 1.91
CA ALA A 91 -9.44 19.18 2.93
C ALA A 91 -8.98 19.52 4.37
N GLY A 92 -7.79 20.08 4.58
CA GLY A 92 -7.23 20.34 5.92
C GLY A 92 -6.95 19.08 6.74
N CYS A 93 -6.84 17.92 6.08
CA CYS A 93 -6.69 16.62 6.73
C CYS A 93 -5.24 16.22 7.03
N ASP A 94 -4.27 17.11 6.83
CA ASP A 94 -2.86 16.84 7.18
C ASP A 94 -2.56 17.02 8.67
N ARG A 95 -3.46 17.67 9.40
CA ARG A 95 -3.32 17.90 10.83
C ARG A 95 -3.93 16.76 11.62
N ARG A 96 -3.34 16.47 12.77
CA ARG A 96 -3.93 15.52 13.71
C ARG A 96 -5.17 16.10 14.37
N THR A 97 -6.24 15.31 14.45
CA THR A 97 -7.43 15.63 15.24
C THR A 97 -7.27 15.09 16.67
N GLY A 98 -7.62 15.88 17.70
CA GLY A 98 -7.74 15.39 19.07
C GLY A 98 -6.59 15.67 20.04
N GLY A 99 -5.74 16.67 19.78
CA GLY A 99 -4.80 17.22 20.79
C GLY A 99 -3.72 16.29 21.35
N ARG A 100 -3.62 15.06 20.85
CA ARG A 100 -2.55 14.12 21.26
C ARG A 100 -1.28 14.37 20.46
N GLU A 101 -0.11 14.25 21.06
CA GLU A 101 1.17 14.30 20.37
C GLU A 101 1.30 13.17 19.33
N GLY A 102 1.91 13.46 18.19
CA GLY A 102 2.21 12.51 17.13
C GLY A 102 1.83 12.99 15.74
N LYS A 103 2.27 12.26 14.72
CA LYS A 103 2.03 12.58 13.30
C LYS A 103 0.64 12.16 12.87
N ALA A 104 0.02 12.96 11.99
CA ALA A 104 -1.27 12.60 11.39
C ALA A 104 -1.13 11.33 10.52
N VAL A 105 -2.13 10.46 10.55
CA VAL A 105 -2.26 9.39 9.53
C VAL A 105 -2.58 10.06 8.20
N THR A 106 -1.82 9.74 7.18
CA THR A 106 -1.93 10.30 5.83
C THR A 106 -2.40 9.29 4.81
N TYR A 107 -2.04 8.04 4.97
CA TYR A 107 -2.53 6.92 4.18
C TYR A 107 -2.52 5.63 5.00
N ARG A 108 -3.17 4.61 4.48
CA ARG A 108 -3.01 3.22 4.92
C ARG A 108 -2.52 2.39 3.75
N HIS A 109 -1.53 1.58 4.01
CA HIS A 109 -0.97 0.65 3.06
C HIS A 109 -1.39 -0.76 3.43
N TYR A 110 -2.06 -1.44 2.53
CA TYR A 110 -2.46 -2.83 2.67
C TYR A 110 -1.64 -3.69 1.72
N VAL A 111 -1.37 -4.92 2.14
CA VAL A 111 -0.82 -5.96 1.28
C VAL A 111 -1.85 -7.08 1.20
N LEU A 112 -2.35 -7.34 0.01
CA LEU A 112 -3.29 -8.42 -0.29
C LEU A 112 -2.54 -9.47 -1.09
N ALA A 113 -2.24 -10.60 -0.45
CA ALA A 113 -1.50 -11.70 -1.03
C ALA A 113 -2.35 -12.98 -0.96
N PRO A 114 -2.86 -13.50 -2.09
CA PRO A 114 -3.53 -14.79 -2.17
C PRO A 114 -2.61 -15.95 -1.78
N ASP A 115 -3.17 -17.14 -1.58
CA ASP A 115 -2.34 -18.31 -1.34
C ASP A 115 -1.52 -18.65 -2.59
N PRO A 116 -0.25 -18.98 -2.44
CA PRO A 116 0.57 -19.46 -3.54
C PRO A 116 -0.02 -20.64 -4.31
N GLU A 117 -0.76 -21.50 -3.61
CA GLU A 117 -1.37 -22.70 -4.19
C GLU A 117 -2.61 -22.39 -5.04
N ASP A 118 -3.20 -21.20 -4.89
CA ASP A 118 -4.33 -20.76 -5.71
C ASP A 118 -3.93 -20.53 -7.18
N GLY A 119 -2.64 -20.31 -7.46
CA GLY A 119 -2.15 -20.07 -8.83
C GLY A 119 -2.81 -18.89 -9.51
N ILE A 120 -3.20 -17.86 -8.74
CA ILE A 120 -3.95 -16.70 -9.24
C ILE A 120 -3.18 -15.98 -10.35
N ASP A 121 -3.87 -15.69 -11.45
CA ASP A 121 -3.35 -14.81 -12.48
C ASP A 121 -3.49 -13.32 -12.11
N LEU A 122 -2.75 -12.48 -12.83
CA LEU A 122 -2.71 -11.04 -12.56
C LEU A 122 -4.08 -10.37 -12.75
N ASP A 123 -4.85 -10.77 -13.76
CA ASP A 123 -6.14 -10.14 -14.07
C ASP A 123 -7.19 -10.44 -13.00
N THR A 124 -7.21 -11.67 -12.51
CA THR A 124 -8.06 -12.09 -11.38
C THR A 124 -7.66 -11.33 -10.10
N LEU A 125 -6.35 -11.21 -9.82
CA LEU A 125 -5.88 -10.43 -8.67
C LEU A 125 -6.27 -8.95 -8.78
N ARG A 126 -6.18 -8.37 -9.98
CA ARG A 126 -6.59 -6.98 -10.24
C ARG A 126 -8.07 -6.77 -9.99
N ALA A 127 -8.92 -7.68 -10.47
CA ALA A 127 -10.36 -7.63 -10.22
C ALA A 127 -10.68 -7.75 -8.72
N TYR A 128 -10.07 -8.70 -8.04
CA TYR A 128 -10.22 -8.94 -6.61
C TYR A 128 -9.80 -7.71 -5.78
N ALA A 129 -8.62 -7.17 -6.01
CA ALA A 129 -8.09 -6.04 -5.24
C ALA A 129 -8.92 -4.76 -5.44
N LYS A 130 -9.35 -4.45 -6.66
CA LYS A 130 -10.23 -3.30 -6.93
C LYS A 130 -11.59 -3.45 -6.24
N GLU A 131 -12.21 -4.61 -6.35
CA GLU A 131 -13.49 -4.88 -5.71
C GLU A 131 -13.38 -4.80 -4.18
N TRP A 132 -12.28 -5.30 -3.62
CA TRP A 132 -12.01 -5.18 -2.19
C TRP A 132 -11.94 -3.72 -1.74
N VAL A 133 -11.22 -2.85 -2.45
CA VAL A 133 -11.17 -1.41 -2.12
C VAL A 133 -12.56 -0.80 -2.11
N VAL A 134 -13.36 -1.05 -3.16
CA VAL A 134 -14.70 -0.49 -3.30
C VAL A 134 -15.63 -0.98 -2.20
N LYS A 135 -15.62 -2.28 -1.86
CA LYS A 135 -16.49 -2.84 -0.82
C LYS A 135 -16.05 -2.45 0.59
N ALA A 136 -14.74 -2.44 0.86
CA ALA A 136 -14.21 -2.16 2.20
C ALA A 136 -14.30 -0.68 2.59
N PHE A 137 -14.18 0.25 1.62
CA PHE A 137 -14.10 1.70 1.86
C PHE A 137 -15.25 2.49 1.24
N GLY A 138 -15.95 1.96 0.24
CA GLY A 138 -17.05 2.64 -0.43
C GLY A 138 -16.62 3.78 -1.38
N PRO A 139 -17.59 4.60 -1.84
CA PRO A 139 -17.38 5.55 -2.94
C PRO A 139 -16.46 6.75 -2.61
N GLY A 140 -16.19 7.00 -1.33
CA GLY A 140 -15.26 8.05 -0.90
C GLY A 140 -13.79 7.65 -0.91
N ALA A 141 -13.47 6.42 -1.34
CA ALA A 141 -12.11 5.92 -1.38
C ALA A 141 -11.29 6.55 -2.53
N THR A 142 -10.05 6.89 -2.21
CA THR A 142 -9.02 7.24 -3.20
C THR A 142 -7.85 6.30 -2.96
N ALA A 143 -7.58 5.43 -3.92
CA ALA A 143 -6.57 4.38 -3.78
C ALA A 143 -5.73 4.19 -5.04
N ALA A 144 -4.45 3.90 -4.84
CA ALA A 144 -3.56 3.32 -5.85
C ALA A 144 -3.23 1.88 -5.46
N ILE A 145 -3.27 0.98 -6.43
CA ILE A 145 -3.00 -0.44 -6.27
C ILE A 145 -1.84 -0.77 -7.20
N VAL A 146 -0.73 -1.24 -6.63
CA VAL A 146 0.47 -1.63 -7.38
C VAL A 146 0.71 -3.13 -7.18
N TYR A 147 0.89 -3.86 -8.26
CA TYR A 147 1.03 -5.30 -8.25
C TYR A 147 2.48 -5.71 -8.43
N HIS A 148 2.93 -6.65 -7.61
CA HIS A 148 4.29 -7.20 -7.61
C HIS A 148 4.23 -8.75 -7.63
N ASP A 149 5.36 -9.37 -8.00
CA ASP A 149 5.61 -10.81 -7.85
C ASP A 149 6.95 -11.11 -7.14
N ASP A 150 7.53 -10.10 -6.53
CA ASP A 150 8.86 -10.12 -5.93
C ASP A 150 8.91 -10.66 -4.49
N ASN A 151 8.19 -11.73 -4.19
CA ASN A 151 8.20 -12.35 -2.86
C ASN A 151 9.59 -12.81 -2.46
N HIS A 152 10.32 -11.97 -1.72
CA HIS A 152 11.74 -12.13 -1.39
C HIS A 152 12.09 -13.49 -0.78
N GLU A 153 11.26 -14.03 0.10
CA GLU A 153 11.51 -15.34 0.72
C GLU A 153 11.38 -16.53 -0.27
N ARG A 154 10.54 -16.36 -1.31
CA ARG A 154 10.42 -17.37 -2.37
C ARG A 154 11.57 -17.27 -3.35
N LEU A 155 11.90 -16.07 -3.78
CA LEU A 155 13.02 -15.80 -4.69
C LEU A 155 14.35 -16.29 -4.09
N LYS A 156 14.58 -16.10 -2.79
CA LYS A 156 15.75 -16.65 -2.08
C LYS A 156 15.84 -18.17 -2.14
N LYS A 157 14.69 -18.85 -2.23
CA LYS A 157 14.62 -20.32 -2.36
C LYS A 157 14.67 -20.79 -3.82
N GLY A 158 14.91 -19.89 -4.78
CA GLY A 158 14.87 -20.19 -6.19
C GLY A 158 13.47 -20.51 -6.74
N LEU A 159 12.42 -20.13 -6.00
CA LEU A 159 11.03 -20.32 -6.41
C LEU A 159 10.52 -19.08 -7.13
N GLN A 160 9.61 -19.30 -8.09
CA GLN A 160 8.93 -18.19 -8.78
C GLN A 160 8.17 -17.30 -7.79
N GLY A 161 8.18 -15.99 -8.04
CA GLY A 161 7.38 -15.04 -7.32
C GLY A 161 5.87 -15.26 -7.52
N ILE A 162 5.06 -14.71 -6.65
CA ILE A 162 3.60 -14.83 -6.69
C ILE A 162 3.00 -13.43 -6.73
N PRO A 163 2.06 -13.17 -7.66
CA PRO A 163 1.40 -11.91 -7.73
C PRO A 163 0.73 -11.53 -6.40
N HIS A 164 0.96 -10.31 -5.94
CA HIS A 164 0.34 -9.72 -4.77
C HIS A 164 0.11 -8.23 -4.98
N ALA A 165 -0.88 -7.67 -4.28
CA ALA A 165 -1.28 -6.30 -4.43
C ALA A 165 -0.84 -5.46 -3.21
N HIS A 166 -0.16 -4.36 -3.48
CA HIS A 166 0.08 -3.27 -2.55
C HIS A 166 -0.95 -2.18 -2.78
N ILE A 167 -1.79 -1.90 -1.78
CA ILE A 167 -2.92 -0.99 -1.89
C ILE A 167 -2.69 0.20 -0.97
N CYS A 168 -2.47 1.37 -1.54
CA CYS A 168 -2.33 2.63 -0.81
C CYS A 168 -3.67 3.37 -0.78
N ILE A 169 -4.30 3.46 0.38
CA ILE A 169 -5.57 4.18 0.60
C ILE A 169 -5.29 5.55 1.22
N ASN A 170 -5.76 6.63 0.60
CA ASN A 170 -5.71 7.96 1.19
C ASN A 170 -6.48 8.00 2.51
N ALA A 171 -5.94 8.69 3.52
CA ALA A 171 -6.64 8.88 4.79
C ALA A 171 -7.90 9.75 4.68
N LEU A 172 -8.07 10.48 3.58
CA LEU A 172 -9.24 11.30 3.29
C LEU A 172 -10.37 10.45 2.69
N ASN A 173 -11.56 10.55 3.24
CA ASN A 173 -12.80 10.18 2.56
C ASN A 173 -13.26 11.38 1.73
N THR A 174 -13.19 11.28 0.41
CA THR A 174 -13.51 12.39 -0.51
C THR A 174 -14.99 12.74 -0.53
N GLN A 175 -15.87 11.81 -0.18
CA GLN A 175 -17.31 12.06 -0.12
C GLN A 175 -17.69 12.93 1.09
N THR A 176 -17.01 12.77 2.22
CA THR A 176 -17.31 13.51 3.45
C THR A 176 -16.36 14.69 3.70
N GLY A 177 -15.24 14.77 2.97
CA GLY A 177 -14.17 15.74 3.20
C GLY A 177 -13.42 15.55 4.53
N ARG A 178 -13.59 14.41 5.18
CA ARG A 178 -13.01 14.12 6.51
C ARG A 178 -12.10 12.89 6.45
N LYS A 179 -11.21 12.74 7.42
CA LYS A 179 -10.43 11.52 7.58
C LYS A 179 -11.34 10.33 7.85
N TRP A 180 -10.95 9.17 7.29
CA TRP A 180 -11.50 7.91 7.73
C TRP A 180 -11.29 7.75 9.24
N HIS A 181 -12.36 7.44 9.95
CA HIS A 181 -12.26 6.96 11.32
C HIS A 181 -12.03 5.45 11.28
N PHE A 182 -10.93 5.00 11.86
CA PHE A 182 -10.63 3.57 11.95
C PHE A 182 -10.81 3.14 13.41
N ALA A 183 -11.90 2.41 13.66
CA ALA A 183 -12.16 1.75 14.92
C ALA A 183 -11.35 0.44 15.04
N LYS A 184 -11.33 -0.13 16.25
CA LYS A 184 -10.62 -1.39 16.53
C LYS A 184 -11.06 -2.53 15.61
N ASP A 185 -12.35 -2.58 15.27
CA ASP A 185 -12.95 -3.68 14.50
C ASP A 185 -12.91 -3.48 12.97
N ASP A 186 -12.45 -2.32 12.50
CA ASP A 186 -12.41 -2.03 11.06
C ASP A 186 -11.50 -2.98 10.29
N LEU A 187 -10.38 -3.38 10.88
CA LEU A 187 -9.49 -4.34 10.23
C LEU A 187 -10.15 -5.72 10.09
N ALA A 188 -10.90 -6.15 11.11
CA ALA A 188 -11.66 -7.40 11.04
C ALA A 188 -12.77 -7.32 9.97
N ARG A 189 -13.49 -6.20 9.89
CA ARG A 189 -14.50 -5.94 8.85
C ARG A 189 -13.88 -5.97 7.45
N GLN A 190 -12.74 -5.33 7.25
CA GLN A 190 -12.01 -5.32 5.99
C GLN A 190 -11.50 -6.72 5.61
N ALA A 191 -11.06 -7.52 6.60
CA ALA A 191 -10.66 -8.90 6.39
C ALA A 191 -11.86 -9.79 6.02
N ASN A 192 -13.04 -9.57 6.62
CA ASN A 192 -14.27 -10.30 6.25
C ASN A 192 -14.66 -10.01 4.80
N VAL A 193 -14.58 -8.74 4.36
CA VAL A 193 -14.82 -8.39 2.95
C VAL A 193 -13.82 -9.10 2.02
N ALA A 194 -12.55 -9.17 2.41
CA ALA A 194 -11.55 -9.90 1.63
C ALA A 194 -11.85 -11.41 1.59
N GLN A 195 -12.35 -11.97 2.69
CA GLN A 195 -12.78 -13.37 2.77
C GLN A 195 -13.97 -13.66 1.85
N GLU A 196 -15.03 -12.85 1.90
CA GLU A 196 -16.19 -12.98 1.00
C GLU A 196 -15.79 -12.93 -0.48
N LEU A 197 -14.86 -12.05 -0.80
CA LEU A 197 -14.34 -11.94 -2.17
C LEU A 197 -13.42 -13.10 -2.54
N ALA A 198 -12.61 -13.63 -1.62
CA ALA A 198 -11.81 -14.82 -1.85
C ALA A 198 -12.71 -15.99 -2.27
N GLU A 199 -13.84 -16.21 -1.58
CA GLU A 199 -14.83 -17.22 -1.96
C GLU A 199 -15.40 -16.96 -3.39
N LYS A 200 -15.76 -15.70 -3.69
CA LYS A 200 -16.25 -15.31 -5.02
C LYS A 200 -15.25 -15.61 -6.15
N TYR A 201 -13.96 -15.41 -5.89
CA TYR A 201 -12.89 -15.64 -6.87
C TYR A 201 -12.29 -17.06 -6.77
N SER A 202 -12.91 -17.96 -5.98
CA SER A 202 -12.45 -19.35 -5.78
C SER A 202 -11.02 -19.44 -5.22
N LEU A 203 -10.66 -18.50 -4.36
CA LEU A 203 -9.36 -18.44 -3.69
C LEU A 203 -9.43 -19.06 -2.29
N ALA A 204 -8.28 -19.51 -1.79
CA ALA A 204 -8.15 -20.03 -0.45
C ALA A 204 -8.57 -19.01 0.62
N PRO A 205 -9.23 -19.45 1.70
CA PRO A 205 -9.70 -18.58 2.74
C PRO A 205 -8.56 -17.90 3.49
N LEU A 206 -8.72 -16.62 3.78
CA LEU A 206 -7.81 -15.86 4.62
C LEU A 206 -7.77 -16.45 6.04
N PRO A 207 -6.62 -16.49 6.71
CA PRO A 207 -6.56 -16.93 8.09
C PRO A 207 -7.43 -16.03 8.97
N LYS A 208 -8.21 -16.63 9.88
CA LYS A 208 -9.04 -15.89 10.82
C LYS A 208 -8.16 -14.91 11.61
N MET A 209 -8.45 -13.62 11.50
CA MET A 209 -7.77 -12.64 12.32
C MET A 209 -8.19 -12.85 13.79
N ARG A 210 -7.23 -13.00 14.66
CA ARG A 210 -7.49 -12.99 16.11
C ARG A 210 -7.90 -11.57 16.49
N THR A 211 -9.14 -11.44 16.96
CA THR A 211 -9.69 -10.21 17.55
C THR A 211 -8.99 -9.84 18.86
#